data_e9b831d94c21f5a2feaf1187dfe9c769
#
_entry.id   e9b831d94c21f5a2feaf1187dfe9c769
#
_cell.length_a   1.000
_cell.length_b   1.000
_cell.length_c   1.000
_cell.angle_alpha   90.00
_cell.angle_beta   90.00
_cell.angle_gamma   90.00
#
_symmetry.space_group_name_H-M   'P 1'
#
loop_
_entity.id
_entity.type
_entity.pdbx_description
1 polymer ?
#
loop_
_entity_poly.entity_id
_entity_poly.type
_entity_poly.pdbx_seq_one_letter_code
_entity_poly.pdbx_strand_id
1 'polypeptide(L)'
;PSLVGSEMCIRDSHATALEQKGDGYVVASLGEESGYVPYTAFSAKKSYLEAHPDTVQAFVNALQRGMEKVSQSTPEEIAKMIALQFPETDEAVLTAIVRRYVEQDTWKTDLIFSEDAFVLLQDILEEGGELTNRVAYEELVNTEFAKKALER
;
A
#
# COMPACT_ATOMS: atom_id res chain seq x y z
N PRO A 1 -14.45 3.97 10.70
CA PRO A 1 -13.23 3.17 10.68
C PRO A 1 -12.96 2.75 9.24
N SER A 2 -11.84 3.19 8.70
CA SER A 2 -11.46 2.86 7.34
C SER A 2 -11.00 1.39 7.28
N LEU A 3 -11.77 0.56 6.59
CA LEU A 3 -11.49 -0.86 6.38
C LEU A 3 -10.43 -1.13 5.29
N VAL A 4 -9.89 -0.08 4.66
CA VAL A 4 -9.10 -0.19 3.44
C VAL A 4 -7.79 -0.97 3.63
N GLY A 5 -7.12 -0.87 4.76
CA GLY A 5 -5.90 -1.66 5.04
C GLY A 5 -6.18 -3.12 5.45
N SER A 6 -7.34 -3.37 6.04
CA SER A 6 -7.72 -4.71 6.51
C SER A 6 -8.25 -5.61 5.38
N GLU A 7 -8.84 -5.04 4.33
CA GLU A 7 -9.38 -5.84 3.22
C GLU A 7 -8.29 -6.49 2.35
N MET A 8 -7.17 -5.82 2.13
CA MET A 8 -6.04 -6.40 1.40
C MET A 8 -5.39 -7.54 2.19
N CYS A 9 -5.18 -7.36 3.49
CA CYS A 9 -4.69 -8.42 4.37
C CYS A 9 -5.65 -9.60 4.46
N ILE A 10 -6.97 -9.36 4.45
CA ILE A 10 -8.00 -10.41 4.49
C ILE A 10 -7.98 -11.25 3.20
N ARG A 11 -7.83 -10.65 2.03
CA ARG A 11 -7.80 -11.40 0.75
C ARG A 11 -6.57 -12.27 0.65
N ASP A 12 -5.40 -11.76 0.91
CA ASP A 12 -4.16 -12.52 0.83
C ASP A 12 -4.03 -13.54 1.96
N SER A 13 -4.49 -13.21 3.16
CA SER A 13 -4.54 -14.19 4.24
C SER A 13 -5.51 -15.33 3.95
N HIS A 14 -6.65 -15.08 3.28
CA HIS A 14 -7.56 -16.12 2.84
C HIS A 14 -6.95 -17.03 1.78
N ALA A 15 -6.29 -16.47 0.76
CA ALA A 15 -5.61 -17.23 -0.27
C ALA A 15 -4.51 -18.11 0.34
N THR A 16 -3.67 -17.53 1.20
CA THR A 16 -2.61 -18.26 1.92
C THR A 16 -3.17 -19.34 2.84
N ALA A 17 -4.27 -19.07 3.55
CA ALA A 17 -4.92 -20.05 4.42
C ALA A 17 -5.53 -21.22 3.62
N LEU A 18 -6.12 -20.96 2.45
CA LEU A 18 -6.64 -22.02 1.55
C LEU A 18 -5.50 -22.90 1.02
N GLU A 19 -4.38 -22.31 0.62
CA GLU A 19 -3.19 -23.07 0.19
C GLU A 19 -2.63 -23.94 1.31
N GLN A 20 -2.49 -23.41 2.52
CA GLN A 20 -2.00 -24.18 3.68
C GLN A 20 -2.92 -25.32 4.08
N LYS A 21 -4.23 -25.18 3.87
CA LYS A 21 -5.21 -26.26 4.08
C LYS A 21 -5.25 -27.30 2.94
N GLY A 22 -4.62 -26.99 1.81
CA GLY A 22 -4.71 -27.82 0.61
C GLY A 22 -6.03 -27.72 -0.14
N ASP A 23 -6.83 -26.68 0.16
CA ASP A 23 -8.15 -26.46 -0.45
C ASP A 23 -8.05 -25.73 -1.81
N GLY A 24 -6.86 -25.22 -2.17
CA GLY A 24 -6.63 -24.50 -3.42
C GLY A 24 -5.17 -24.07 -3.60
N TYR A 25 -4.87 -23.50 -4.76
CA TYR A 25 -3.56 -22.97 -5.10
C TYR A 25 -3.68 -21.62 -5.76
N VAL A 26 -2.77 -20.69 -5.45
CA VAL A 26 -2.63 -19.43 -6.18
C VAL A 26 -1.96 -19.74 -7.52
N VAL A 27 -2.64 -19.43 -8.60
CA VAL A 27 -2.17 -19.71 -9.98
C VAL A 27 -1.73 -18.45 -10.72
N ALA A 28 -2.15 -17.26 -10.25
CA ALA A 28 -1.76 -15.97 -10.79
C ALA A 28 -2.01 -14.87 -9.76
N SER A 29 -1.25 -13.77 -9.83
CA SER A 29 -1.44 -12.56 -9.06
C SER A 29 -1.88 -11.43 -9.98
N LEU A 30 -3.07 -10.89 -9.77
CA LEU A 30 -3.52 -9.73 -10.55
C LEU A 30 -2.62 -8.51 -10.31
N GLY A 31 -2.01 -8.39 -9.12
CA GLY A 31 -1.09 -7.31 -8.81
C GLY A 31 0.20 -7.36 -9.64
N GLU A 32 0.70 -8.56 -9.96
CA GLU A 32 1.87 -8.72 -10.85
C GLU A 32 1.52 -8.43 -12.30
N GLU A 33 0.36 -8.88 -12.76
CA GLU A 33 -0.08 -8.74 -14.15
C GLU A 33 -0.59 -7.33 -14.50
N SER A 34 -1.12 -6.58 -13.52
CA SER A 34 -1.69 -5.24 -13.76
C SER A 34 -0.64 -4.12 -13.79
N GLY A 35 0.62 -4.39 -13.44
CA GLY A 35 1.64 -3.37 -13.27
C GLY A 35 1.49 -2.59 -11.96
N TYR A 36 2.26 -1.48 -11.83
CA TYR A 36 2.25 -0.67 -10.61
C TYR A 36 1.02 0.23 -10.53
N VAL A 37 -0.08 -0.34 -10.07
CA VAL A 37 -1.34 0.39 -9.81
C VAL A 37 -1.40 0.78 -8.33
N PRO A 38 -1.66 2.06 -8.00
CA PRO A 38 -1.83 2.48 -6.61
C PRO A 38 -3.12 1.88 -6.05
N TYR A 39 -3.02 1.09 -5.01
CA TYR A 39 -4.19 0.50 -4.36
C TYR A 39 -4.73 1.37 -3.23
N THR A 40 -3.84 1.95 -2.44
CA THR A 40 -4.20 2.84 -1.33
C THR A 40 -3.41 4.13 -1.39
N ALA A 41 -4.05 5.23 -1.01
CA ALA A 41 -3.42 6.53 -0.86
C ALA A 41 -4.00 7.26 0.36
N PHE A 42 -3.16 8.07 1.01
CA PHE A 42 -3.63 8.99 2.03
C PHE A 42 -4.19 10.25 1.37
N SER A 43 -5.36 10.67 1.78
CA SER A 43 -5.99 11.88 1.28
C SER A 43 -6.36 12.83 2.42
N ALA A 44 -6.28 14.14 2.13
CA ALA A 44 -6.68 15.18 3.05
C ALA A 44 -7.29 16.35 2.27
N LYS A 45 -8.11 17.16 2.95
CA LYS A 45 -8.62 18.41 2.36
C LYS A 45 -7.46 19.39 2.12
N LYS A 46 -7.45 20.11 1.01
CA LYS A 46 -6.45 21.14 0.72
C LYS A 46 -6.33 22.16 1.86
N SER A 47 -7.46 22.62 2.40
CA SER A 47 -7.47 23.54 3.55
C SER A 47 -6.83 22.97 4.82
N TYR A 48 -6.85 21.64 5.01
CA TYR A 48 -6.16 21.02 6.15
C TYR A 48 -4.65 21.00 5.92
N LEU A 49 -4.19 20.70 4.70
CA LEU A 49 -2.77 20.73 4.35
C LEU A 49 -2.18 22.14 4.56
N GLU A 50 -2.93 23.18 4.17
CA GLU A 50 -2.54 24.58 4.34
C GLU A 50 -2.51 25.03 5.80
N ALA A 51 -3.49 24.58 6.59
CA ALA A 51 -3.59 24.98 8.01
C ALA A 51 -2.64 24.20 8.94
N HIS A 52 -2.23 22.98 8.56
CA HIS A 52 -1.46 22.06 9.43
C HIS A 52 -0.26 21.41 8.72
N PRO A 53 0.58 22.17 7.99
CA PRO A 53 1.67 21.60 7.20
C PRO A 53 2.68 20.80 8.02
N ASP A 54 3.00 21.27 9.23
CA ASP A 54 3.96 20.59 10.12
C ASP A 54 3.43 19.23 10.59
N THR A 55 2.14 19.14 10.90
CA THR A 55 1.49 17.88 11.29
C THR A 55 1.50 16.89 10.14
N VAL A 56 1.17 17.34 8.93
CA VAL A 56 1.18 16.51 7.73
C VAL A 56 2.61 16.04 7.42
N GLN A 57 3.59 16.94 7.51
CA GLN A 57 4.99 16.58 7.29
C GLN A 57 5.48 15.56 8.32
N ALA A 58 5.14 15.73 9.59
CA ALA A 58 5.49 14.78 10.65
C ALA A 58 4.88 13.38 10.39
N PHE A 59 3.62 13.33 9.94
CA PHE A 59 2.95 12.10 9.56
C PHE A 59 3.65 11.41 8.37
N VAL A 60 3.91 12.15 7.29
CA VAL A 60 4.59 11.62 6.11
C VAL A 60 6.01 11.15 6.45
N ASN A 61 6.75 11.89 7.27
CA ASN A 61 8.07 11.47 7.75
C ASN A 61 8.02 10.16 8.56
N ALA A 62 6.96 9.96 9.36
CA ALA A 62 6.79 8.72 10.12
C ALA A 62 6.51 7.53 9.19
N LEU A 63 5.67 7.73 8.16
CA LEU A 63 5.40 6.72 7.14
C LEU A 63 6.69 6.36 6.37
N GLN A 64 7.47 7.36 5.92
CA GLN A 64 8.71 7.12 5.20
C GLN A 64 9.69 6.27 6.02
N ARG A 65 9.89 6.60 7.30
CA ARG A 65 10.71 5.77 8.21
C ARG A 65 10.16 4.35 8.37
N GLY A 66 8.83 4.19 8.36
CA GLY A 66 8.20 2.87 8.39
C GLY A 66 8.54 2.05 7.15
N MET A 67 8.46 2.66 5.97
CA MET A 67 8.79 2.00 4.69
C MET A 67 10.28 1.66 4.60
N GLU A 68 11.17 2.55 5.02
CA GLU A 68 12.60 2.29 5.14
C GLU A 68 12.89 1.11 6.08
N LYS A 69 12.19 1.06 7.21
CA LYS A 69 12.33 -0.06 8.15
C LYS A 69 11.87 -1.38 7.54
N VAL A 70 10.75 -1.37 6.80
CA VAL A 70 10.25 -2.56 6.09
C VAL A 70 11.25 -3.01 5.03
N SER A 71 11.77 -2.11 4.20
CA SER A 71 12.72 -2.44 3.13
C SER A 71 14.05 -3.02 3.63
N GLN A 72 14.42 -2.73 4.89
CA GLN A 72 15.67 -3.19 5.55
C GLN A 72 15.46 -4.41 6.43
N SER A 73 14.22 -4.93 6.53
CA SER A 73 13.87 -6.02 7.44
C SER A 73 13.53 -7.30 6.71
N THR A 74 13.78 -8.44 7.35
CA THR A 74 13.32 -9.74 6.84
C THR A 74 11.81 -9.91 7.03
N PRO A 75 11.14 -10.80 6.26
CA PRO A 75 9.72 -11.10 6.47
C PRO A 75 9.37 -11.48 7.91
N GLU A 76 10.26 -12.21 8.59
CA GLU A 76 10.09 -12.63 9.99
C GLU A 76 10.14 -11.43 10.95
N GLU A 77 11.06 -10.49 10.71
CA GLU A 77 11.17 -9.26 11.50
C GLU A 77 9.95 -8.35 11.28
N ILE A 78 9.49 -8.22 10.04
CA ILE A 78 8.28 -7.44 9.73
C ILE A 78 7.07 -8.05 10.43
N ALA A 79 6.87 -9.37 10.31
CA ALA A 79 5.76 -10.09 10.94
C ALA A 79 5.73 -9.85 12.45
N LYS A 80 6.88 -9.92 13.13
CA LYS A 80 7.00 -9.63 14.56
C LYS A 80 6.63 -8.19 14.91
N MET A 81 7.06 -7.21 14.10
CA MET A 81 6.75 -5.80 14.33
C MET A 81 5.25 -5.50 14.24
N ILE A 82 4.53 -6.17 13.32
CA ILE A 82 3.11 -5.93 13.09
C ILE A 82 2.17 -6.90 13.81
N ALA A 83 2.70 -7.93 14.48
CA ALA A 83 1.90 -9.00 15.12
C ALA A 83 0.80 -8.47 16.08
N LEU A 84 1.07 -7.37 16.79
CA LEU A 84 0.08 -6.76 17.69
C LEU A 84 -1.16 -6.22 16.97
N GLN A 85 -1.06 -5.88 15.68
CA GLN A 85 -2.16 -5.42 14.86
C GLN A 85 -2.98 -6.58 14.27
N PHE A 86 -2.46 -7.81 14.36
CA PHE A 86 -3.07 -9.03 13.81
C PHE A 86 -3.19 -10.14 14.88
N PRO A 87 -3.89 -9.88 15.99
CA PRO A 87 -3.93 -10.80 17.14
C PRO A 87 -4.58 -12.16 16.82
N GLU A 88 -5.39 -12.22 15.75
CA GLU A 88 -6.10 -13.43 15.30
C GLU A 88 -5.29 -14.26 14.29
N THR A 89 -4.05 -13.82 13.94
CA THR A 89 -3.24 -14.46 12.90
C THR A 89 -1.96 -15.02 13.52
N ASP A 90 -1.72 -16.31 13.35
CA ASP A 90 -0.48 -16.95 13.80
C ASP A 90 0.74 -16.30 13.15
N GLU A 91 1.84 -16.15 13.90
CA GLU A 91 3.09 -15.52 13.43
C GLU A 91 3.64 -16.21 12.16
N ALA A 92 3.49 -17.54 12.06
CA ALA A 92 3.95 -18.29 10.88
C ALA A 92 3.11 -17.92 9.63
N VAL A 93 1.80 -17.77 9.78
CA VAL A 93 0.88 -17.34 8.72
C VAL A 93 1.19 -15.89 8.33
N LEU A 94 1.35 -15.01 9.31
CA LEU A 94 1.69 -13.62 9.09
C LEU A 94 3.03 -13.47 8.35
N THR A 95 4.03 -14.26 8.72
CA THR A 95 5.32 -14.30 8.03
C THR A 95 5.19 -14.75 6.57
N ALA A 96 4.37 -15.76 6.31
CA ALA A 96 4.12 -16.24 4.94
C ALA A 96 3.43 -15.16 4.07
N ILE A 97 2.47 -14.43 4.65
CA ILE A 97 1.80 -13.30 3.98
C ILE A 97 2.82 -12.20 3.66
N VAL A 98 3.60 -11.77 4.65
CA VAL A 98 4.62 -10.73 4.49
C VAL A 98 5.63 -11.13 3.42
N ARG A 99 6.09 -12.38 3.43
CA ARG A 99 7.03 -12.90 2.42
C ARG A 99 6.45 -12.77 1.00
N ARG A 100 5.19 -13.16 0.79
CA ARG A 100 4.50 -13.01 -0.50
C ARG A 100 4.45 -11.55 -0.95
N TYR A 101 4.12 -10.61 -0.05
CA TYR A 101 4.13 -9.18 -0.38
C TYR A 101 5.50 -8.66 -0.78
N VAL A 102 6.56 -9.11 -0.11
CA VAL A 102 7.95 -8.75 -0.45
C VAL A 102 8.34 -9.33 -1.81
N GLU A 103 8.02 -10.60 -2.07
CA GLU A 103 8.35 -11.29 -3.33
C GLU A 103 7.60 -10.70 -4.54
N GLN A 104 6.39 -10.20 -4.34
CA GLN A 104 5.57 -9.53 -5.37
C GLN A 104 5.89 -8.03 -5.53
N ASP A 105 6.90 -7.50 -4.83
CA ASP A 105 7.23 -6.07 -4.84
C ASP A 105 6.02 -5.15 -4.56
N THR A 106 5.15 -5.59 -3.64
CA THR A 106 3.88 -4.89 -3.35
C THR A 106 4.10 -3.56 -2.64
N TRP A 107 5.14 -3.45 -1.83
CA TRP A 107 5.43 -2.25 -1.04
C TRP A 107 6.48 -1.38 -1.72
N LYS A 108 6.10 -0.15 -1.99
CA LYS A 108 7.05 0.86 -2.47
C LYS A 108 8.10 1.18 -1.41
N THR A 109 9.25 1.66 -1.89
CA THR A 109 10.35 2.13 -1.03
C THR A 109 10.23 3.60 -0.64
N ASP A 110 9.37 4.34 -1.34
CA ASP A 110 9.09 5.76 -1.10
C ASP A 110 7.60 6.07 -1.15
N LEU A 111 7.22 7.26 -0.72
CA LEU A 111 5.84 7.75 -0.68
C LEU A 111 5.46 8.62 -1.89
N ILE A 112 6.27 8.63 -2.96
CA ILE A 112 5.95 9.38 -4.17
C ILE A 112 4.85 8.66 -4.94
N PHE A 113 3.68 9.26 -4.99
CA PHE A 113 2.60 8.80 -5.85
C PHE A 113 2.92 9.21 -7.29
N SER A 114 3.37 8.27 -8.12
CA SER A 114 3.86 8.57 -9.47
C SER A 114 2.71 8.90 -10.43
N GLU A 115 2.99 9.77 -11.39
CA GLU A 115 2.02 10.15 -12.42
C GLU A 115 1.66 8.97 -13.32
N ASP A 116 2.64 8.15 -13.72
CA ASP A 116 2.39 6.95 -14.54
C ASP A 116 1.41 5.97 -13.86
N ALA A 117 1.59 5.74 -12.55
CA ALA A 117 0.69 4.89 -11.78
C ALA A 117 -0.72 5.51 -11.66
N PHE A 118 -0.81 6.84 -11.54
CA PHE A 118 -2.08 7.55 -11.52
C PHE A 118 -2.81 7.47 -12.87
N VAL A 119 -2.08 7.59 -13.98
CA VAL A 119 -2.64 7.45 -15.33
C VAL A 119 -3.15 6.01 -15.53
N LEU A 120 -2.33 5.00 -15.19
CA LEU A 120 -2.71 3.60 -15.31
C LEU A 120 -3.98 3.27 -14.49
N LEU A 121 -4.10 3.83 -13.27
CA LEU A 121 -5.33 3.67 -12.49
C LEU A 121 -6.54 4.24 -13.20
N GLN A 122 -6.42 5.43 -13.80
CA GLN A 122 -7.52 6.05 -14.55
C GLN A 122 -7.87 5.25 -15.82
N ASP A 123 -6.87 4.69 -16.52
CA ASP A 123 -7.08 3.82 -17.68
C ASP A 123 -7.93 2.61 -17.29
N ILE A 124 -7.57 1.92 -16.21
CA ILE A 124 -8.30 0.76 -15.71
C ILE A 124 -9.74 1.13 -15.30
N LEU A 125 -9.92 2.24 -14.59
CA LEU A 125 -11.24 2.69 -14.16
C LEU A 125 -12.12 3.13 -15.33
N GLU A 126 -11.55 3.75 -16.36
CA GLU A 126 -12.27 4.16 -17.57
C GLU A 126 -12.68 2.95 -18.40
N GLU A 127 -11.79 1.99 -18.61
CA GLU A 127 -12.09 0.71 -19.28
C GLU A 127 -13.14 -0.10 -18.53
N GLY A 128 -13.12 -0.05 -17.19
CA GLY A 128 -14.14 -0.67 -16.33
C GLY A 128 -15.48 0.07 -16.30
N GLY A 129 -15.59 1.25 -16.92
CA GLY A 129 -16.79 2.07 -16.92
C GLY A 129 -17.07 2.80 -15.60
N GLU A 130 -16.11 2.80 -14.67
CA GLU A 130 -16.22 3.43 -13.36
C GLU A 130 -15.77 4.91 -13.37
N LEU A 131 -15.02 5.33 -14.39
CA LEU A 131 -14.55 6.70 -14.55
C LEU A 131 -15.10 7.30 -15.85
N THR A 132 -15.86 8.39 -15.73
CA THR A 132 -16.42 9.13 -16.87
C THR A 132 -15.58 10.33 -17.30
N ASN A 133 -14.85 10.93 -16.37
CA ASN A 133 -14.00 12.09 -16.62
C ASN A 133 -12.67 11.93 -15.89
N ARG A 134 -11.58 12.07 -16.60
CA ARG A 134 -10.23 12.06 -16.03
C ARG A 134 -9.93 13.35 -15.28
N VAL A 135 -9.11 13.24 -14.26
CA VAL A 135 -8.61 14.37 -13.47
C VAL A 135 -7.12 14.53 -13.76
N ALA A 136 -6.65 15.76 -13.87
CA ALA A 136 -5.22 16.02 -14.02
C ALA A 136 -4.47 15.64 -12.72
N TYR A 137 -3.26 15.09 -12.87
CA TYR A 137 -2.44 14.64 -11.75
C TYR A 137 -2.21 15.75 -10.71
N GLU A 138 -1.85 16.95 -11.16
CA GLU A 138 -1.55 18.11 -10.33
C GLU A 138 -2.77 18.66 -9.57
N GLU A 139 -3.97 18.34 -10.02
CA GLU A 139 -5.18 18.76 -9.32
C GLU A 139 -5.48 17.91 -8.09
N LEU A 140 -5.08 16.63 -8.12
CA LEU A 140 -5.42 15.66 -7.09
C LEU A 140 -4.22 15.25 -6.24
N VAL A 141 -3.01 15.19 -6.81
CA VAL A 141 -1.84 14.65 -6.14
C VAL A 141 -0.89 15.75 -5.69
N ASN A 142 -0.50 15.72 -4.41
CA ASN A 142 0.54 16.59 -3.85
C ASN A 142 1.69 15.72 -3.34
N THR A 143 2.85 15.82 -3.98
CA THR A 143 4.07 15.06 -3.62
C THR A 143 5.07 15.86 -2.79
N GLU A 144 4.81 17.13 -2.45
CA GLU A 144 5.79 17.99 -1.76
C GLU A 144 6.22 17.42 -0.40
N PHE A 145 5.27 16.94 0.40
CA PHE A 145 5.56 16.35 1.71
C PHE A 145 6.38 15.05 1.60
N ALA A 146 6.07 14.24 0.58
CA ALA A 146 6.82 13.01 0.31
C ALA A 146 8.26 13.31 -0.15
N LYS A 147 8.45 14.26 -1.05
CA LYS A 147 9.79 14.72 -1.49
C LYS A 147 10.62 15.23 -0.32
N LYS A 148 10.05 16.07 0.55
CA LYS A 148 10.74 16.56 1.76
C LYS A 148 11.08 15.45 2.76
N ALA A 149 10.31 14.37 2.79
CA ALA A 149 10.60 13.23 3.65
C ALA A 149 11.81 12.42 3.18
N LEU A 150 12.06 12.37 1.87
CA LEU A 150 13.22 11.70 1.26
C LEU A 150 14.54 12.47 1.42
N GLU A 151 14.48 13.78 1.63
CA GLU A 151 15.68 14.64 1.79
C GLU A 151 16.33 14.55 3.19
N ARG A 152 15.80 13.72 4.08
CA ARG A 152 16.27 13.50 5.44
C ARG A 152 17.15 12.28 5.56
#